data_205e87788e13058f58b02891fc2653e9
#
_entry.id   205e87788e13058f58b02891fc2653e9
#
_cell.length_a   1.000
_cell.length_b   1.000
_cell.length_c   1.000
_cell.angle_alpha   90.00
_cell.angle_beta   90.00
_cell.angle_gamma   90.00
#
_symmetry.space_group_name_H-M   'P 1'
#
loop_
_entity.id
_entity.type
_entity.pdbx_description
1 polymer ?
#
loop_
_entity_poly.entity_id
_entity_poly.type
_entity_poly.pdbx_seq_one_letter_code
_entity_poly.pdbx_strand_id
1 'polypeptide(L)'
;TSSRTWNRATSSVRQPGTVLSTLAAYLPALDTCGMTLGTVVEDAPYRYTDTDHMVQNTAKEYGGLTTIRDGLANSVNTVTARIFEKVTAETGFDYLKQMRFSTLVDARKDDDGVTSTDIKLSAGLGELTDGVTNLELTAAYASIADGGVYREPTFYTKVVDEDGNVLLSSDSSQTRVMKASTSWMLTDVLQETLESGDGRQAAFDDQKMAVAGKNGASKENYD
;
A
#
# COMPACT_ATOMS: atom_id res chain seq x y z
N THR A 1 15.14 -28.15 7.77
CA THR A 1 15.24 -26.99 6.87
C THR A 1 16.68 -26.51 6.82
N SER A 2 17.23 -26.35 5.60
CA SER A 2 18.57 -25.85 5.40
C SER A 2 18.69 -24.40 5.91
N SER A 3 19.73 -24.08 6.68
CA SER A 3 19.99 -22.74 7.24
C SER A 3 20.32 -21.66 6.19
N ARG A 4 20.27 -21.99 4.89
CA ARG A 4 20.55 -21.08 3.76
C ARG A 4 19.41 -21.07 2.73
N THR A 5 18.17 -21.26 3.17
CA THR A 5 17.02 -21.16 2.28
C THR A 5 16.67 -19.70 1.99
N TRP A 6 16.19 -19.45 0.78
CA TRP A 6 15.66 -18.15 0.37
C TRP A 6 14.51 -17.71 1.27
N ASN A 7 14.64 -16.56 1.93
CA ASN A 7 13.59 -16.01 2.77
C ASN A 7 12.62 -15.20 1.91
N ARG A 8 11.44 -15.75 1.63
CA ARG A 8 10.45 -15.09 0.78
C ARG A 8 9.89 -13.80 1.37
N ALA A 9 9.83 -13.66 2.69
CA ALA A 9 9.31 -12.45 3.31
C ALA A 9 10.23 -11.23 3.15
N THR A 10 11.55 -11.47 3.13
CA THR A 10 12.55 -10.40 3.14
C THR A 10 13.31 -10.26 1.82
N SER A 11 13.33 -11.31 0.99
CA SER A 11 14.20 -11.36 -0.19
C SER A 11 13.43 -11.56 -1.50
N SER A 12 12.15 -11.95 -1.45
CA SER A 12 11.31 -12.02 -2.65
C SER A 12 10.58 -10.71 -2.86
N VAL A 13 10.77 -10.14 -4.03
CA VAL A 13 10.05 -8.95 -4.50
C VAL A 13 8.88 -9.41 -5.36
N ARG A 14 7.71 -8.84 -5.15
CA ARG A 14 6.47 -9.14 -5.90
C ARG A 14 5.70 -7.86 -6.18
N GLN A 15 4.90 -7.89 -7.24
CA GLN A 15 3.95 -6.82 -7.52
C GLN A 15 2.87 -6.80 -6.43
N PRO A 16 2.69 -5.69 -5.70
CA PRO A 16 1.72 -5.63 -4.61
C PRO A 16 0.27 -5.52 -5.11
N GLY A 17 0.07 -5.13 -6.36
CA GLY A 17 -1.28 -4.89 -6.87
C GLY A 17 -2.04 -3.82 -6.07
N THR A 18 -3.36 -3.90 -6.09
CA THR A 18 -4.23 -2.89 -5.47
C THR A 18 -4.13 -2.77 -3.95
N VAL A 19 -3.41 -3.69 -3.27
CA VAL A 19 -3.09 -3.50 -1.85
C VAL A 19 -2.23 -2.25 -1.63
N LEU A 20 -1.37 -1.90 -2.58
CA LEU A 20 -0.54 -0.71 -2.49
C LEU A 20 -1.35 0.60 -2.60
N SER A 21 -2.53 0.56 -3.24
CA SER A 21 -3.37 1.75 -3.45
C SER A 21 -3.72 2.47 -2.16
N THR A 22 -3.93 1.73 -1.06
CA THR A 22 -4.17 2.30 0.27
C THR A 22 -3.05 3.25 0.68
N LEU A 23 -1.80 2.87 0.43
CA LEU A 23 -0.61 3.62 0.84
C LEU A 23 -0.20 4.70 -0.17
N ALA A 24 -0.26 4.38 -1.47
CA ALA A 24 0.20 5.28 -2.52
C ALA A 24 -0.85 6.34 -2.90
N ALA A 25 -2.14 5.99 -2.93
CA ALA A 25 -3.21 6.86 -3.40
C ALA A 25 -4.10 7.40 -2.27
N TYR A 26 -4.72 6.52 -1.49
CA TYR A 26 -5.71 6.94 -0.50
C TYR A 26 -5.09 7.63 0.72
N LEU A 27 -3.95 7.14 1.22
CA LEU A 27 -3.26 7.76 2.35
C LEU A 27 -2.93 9.24 2.06
N PRO A 28 -2.17 9.60 1.01
CA PRO A 28 -1.88 11.01 0.73
C PRO A 28 -3.13 11.83 0.37
N ALA A 29 -4.13 11.24 -0.27
CA ALA A 29 -5.40 11.90 -0.57
C ALA A 29 -6.08 12.41 0.69
N LEU A 30 -6.15 11.56 1.73
CA LEU A 30 -6.77 11.88 3.01
C LEU A 30 -5.86 12.72 3.93
N ASP A 31 -4.53 12.54 3.83
CA ASP A 31 -3.58 13.17 4.73
C ASP A 31 -3.25 14.62 4.35
N THR A 32 -2.97 14.86 3.08
CA THR A 32 -2.45 16.17 2.61
C THR A 32 -3.26 16.83 1.50
N CYS A 33 -4.01 16.08 0.70
CA CYS A 33 -4.76 16.64 -0.42
C CYS A 33 -6.17 17.15 -0.06
N GLY A 34 -6.52 17.19 1.23
CA GLY A 34 -7.79 17.75 1.72
C GLY A 34 -9.02 16.91 1.37
N MET A 35 -8.85 15.69 0.93
CA MET A 35 -9.97 14.77 0.68
C MET A 35 -10.45 14.12 1.98
N THR A 36 -11.69 13.65 1.96
CA THR A 36 -12.31 12.90 3.06
C THR A 36 -12.92 11.62 2.54
N LEU A 37 -13.28 10.70 3.40
CA LEU A 37 -13.98 9.46 3.01
C LEU A 37 -15.30 9.72 2.27
N GLY A 38 -15.96 10.86 2.52
CA GLY A 38 -17.16 11.30 1.82
C GLY A 38 -16.90 12.06 0.51
N THR A 39 -15.65 12.32 0.13
CA THR A 39 -15.34 12.95 -1.16
C THR A 39 -15.81 12.04 -2.29
N VAL A 40 -16.55 12.62 -3.24
CA VAL A 40 -17.14 11.88 -4.37
C VAL A 40 -16.23 11.99 -5.59
N VAL A 41 -16.00 10.85 -6.23
CA VAL A 41 -15.23 10.67 -7.45
C VAL A 41 -16.07 9.89 -8.44
N GLU A 42 -15.98 10.20 -9.72
CA GLU A 42 -16.73 9.49 -10.76
C GLU A 42 -16.08 8.15 -11.09
N ASP A 43 -16.81 7.07 -10.89
CA ASP A 43 -16.48 5.75 -11.42
C ASP A 43 -17.06 5.63 -12.85
N ALA A 44 -16.21 5.92 -13.81
CA ALA A 44 -16.51 5.88 -15.25
C ALA A 44 -15.24 5.46 -16.01
N PRO A 45 -15.34 5.08 -17.30
CA PRO A 45 -14.17 4.78 -18.11
C PRO A 45 -13.08 5.85 -17.95
N TYR A 46 -11.88 5.42 -17.65
CA TYR A 46 -10.75 6.31 -17.39
C TYR A 46 -9.49 5.82 -18.11
N ARG A 47 -8.76 6.77 -18.68
CA ARG A 47 -7.48 6.54 -19.34
C ARG A 47 -6.42 7.36 -18.63
N TYR A 48 -5.28 6.75 -18.36
CA TYR A 48 -4.16 7.49 -17.77
C TYR A 48 -3.72 8.64 -18.68
N THR A 49 -3.38 9.78 -18.08
CA THR A 49 -2.94 10.98 -18.81
C THR A 49 -1.47 10.91 -19.23
N ASP A 50 -0.67 10.09 -18.55
CA ASP A 50 0.74 9.84 -18.85
C ASP A 50 0.96 8.74 -19.90
N THR A 51 -0.04 7.89 -20.10
CA THR A 51 -0.02 6.80 -21.07
C THR A 51 -1.38 6.64 -21.74
N ASP A 52 -1.46 5.90 -22.84
CA ASP A 52 -2.73 5.63 -23.53
C ASP A 52 -3.48 4.41 -22.94
N HIS A 53 -3.13 3.98 -21.72
CA HIS A 53 -3.68 2.79 -21.10
C HIS A 53 -5.03 3.07 -20.43
N MET A 54 -6.03 2.21 -20.74
CA MET A 54 -7.35 2.24 -20.11
C MET A 54 -7.35 1.51 -18.77
N VAL A 55 -7.80 2.18 -17.73
CA VAL A 55 -8.06 1.57 -16.43
C VAL A 55 -9.39 0.85 -16.45
N GLN A 56 -9.43 -0.39 -16.01
CA GLN A 56 -10.62 -1.20 -15.93
C GLN A 56 -10.90 -1.64 -14.50
N ASN A 57 -12.17 -1.57 -14.10
CA ASN A 57 -12.64 -2.22 -12.89
C ASN A 57 -12.66 -3.75 -13.06
N THR A 58 -12.38 -4.48 -11.99
CA THR A 58 -12.43 -5.95 -12.01
C THR A 58 -13.81 -6.47 -12.40
N ALA A 59 -14.88 -5.83 -11.92
CA ALA A 59 -16.26 -6.15 -12.27
C ALA A 59 -16.66 -5.80 -13.71
N LYS A 60 -15.80 -5.01 -14.42
CA LYS A 60 -16.10 -4.48 -15.78
C LYS A 60 -17.36 -3.61 -15.86
N GLU A 61 -17.82 -3.09 -14.74
CA GLU A 61 -18.97 -2.21 -14.58
C GLU A 61 -18.51 -0.90 -13.94
N TYR A 62 -19.34 0.13 -14.07
CA TYR A 62 -19.08 1.47 -13.54
C TYR A 62 -20.27 1.92 -12.69
N GLY A 63 -20.00 2.40 -11.47
CA GLY A 63 -21.02 2.81 -10.50
C GLY A 63 -21.42 4.28 -10.58
N GLY A 64 -20.77 5.09 -11.42
CA GLY A 64 -20.99 6.54 -11.47
C GLY A 64 -20.40 7.28 -10.26
N LEU A 65 -21.17 8.14 -9.61
CA LEU A 65 -20.69 8.91 -8.47
C LEU A 65 -20.46 8.00 -7.26
N THR A 66 -19.19 7.83 -6.88
CA THR A 66 -18.70 6.89 -5.87
C THR A 66 -17.91 7.65 -4.81
N THR A 67 -18.11 7.35 -3.53
CA THR A 67 -17.33 7.95 -2.45
C THR A 67 -15.91 7.35 -2.41
N ILE A 68 -14.94 8.07 -1.82
CA ILE A 68 -13.60 7.51 -1.55
C ILE A 68 -13.72 6.27 -0.67
N ARG A 69 -14.64 6.25 0.30
CA ARG A 69 -14.94 5.10 1.16
C ARG A 69 -15.28 3.87 0.31
N ASP A 70 -16.30 3.97 -0.54
CA ASP A 70 -16.76 2.87 -1.38
C ASP A 70 -15.68 2.44 -2.40
N GLY A 71 -14.93 3.41 -2.93
CA GLY A 71 -13.83 3.16 -3.86
C GLY A 71 -12.73 2.30 -3.25
N LEU A 72 -12.35 2.58 -1.98
CA LEU A 72 -11.34 1.80 -1.26
C LEU A 72 -11.89 0.45 -0.81
N ALA A 73 -13.09 0.42 -0.19
CA ALA A 73 -13.69 -0.79 0.35
C ALA A 73 -13.96 -1.85 -0.74
N ASN A 74 -14.33 -1.42 -1.94
CA ASN A 74 -14.67 -2.30 -3.06
C ASN A 74 -13.59 -2.37 -4.16
N SER A 75 -12.40 -1.85 -3.91
CA SER A 75 -11.27 -1.89 -4.88
C SER A 75 -11.62 -1.34 -6.27
N VAL A 76 -12.31 -0.19 -6.33
CA VAL A 76 -12.72 0.42 -7.60
C VAL A 76 -11.52 1.11 -8.26
N ASN A 77 -10.96 0.47 -9.28
CA ASN A 77 -9.70 0.90 -9.92
C ASN A 77 -9.79 2.28 -10.55
N THR A 78 -10.90 2.61 -11.22
CA THR A 78 -11.08 3.91 -11.88
C THR A 78 -11.15 5.06 -10.87
N VAL A 79 -11.79 4.84 -9.72
CA VAL A 79 -11.82 5.79 -8.59
C VAL A 79 -10.42 5.98 -8.04
N THR A 80 -9.69 4.89 -7.79
CA THR A 80 -8.30 4.92 -7.31
C THR A 80 -7.38 5.70 -8.26
N ALA A 81 -7.46 5.41 -9.57
CA ALA A 81 -6.64 6.08 -10.57
C ALA A 81 -6.91 7.59 -10.64
N ARG A 82 -8.18 8.02 -10.59
CA ARG A 82 -8.56 9.43 -10.56
C ARG A 82 -8.13 10.15 -9.28
N ILE A 83 -8.18 9.46 -8.13
CA ILE A 83 -7.64 9.97 -6.86
C ILE A 83 -6.14 10.15 -6.99
N PHE A 84 -5.44 9.13 -7.50
CA PHE A 84 -3.99 9.16 -7.60
C PHE A 84 -3.49 10.22 -8.58
N GLU A 85 -4.20 10.47 -9.68
CA GLU A 85 -3.89 11.60 -10.57
C GLU A 85 -3.96 12.95 -9.84
N LYS A 86 -4.94 13.14 -8.94
CA LYS A 86 -5.05 14.37 -8.13
C LYS A 86 -4.00 14.45 -7.02
N VAL A 87 -3.59 13.30 -6.48
CA VAL A 87 -2.50 13.18 -5.50
C VAL A 87 -1.15 13.46 -6.14
N THR A 88 -0.96 13.07 -7.37
CA THR A 88 0.24 12.99 -8.20
C THR A 88 1.13 11.78 -7.90
N ALA A 89 1.81 11.28 -8.94
CA ALA A 89 2.70 10.12 -8.81
C ALA A 89 3.89 10.42 -7.89
N GLU A 90 4.43 11.64 -7.93
CA GLU A 90 5.52 12.09 -7.06
C GLU A 90 5.13 12.05 -5.59
N THR A 91 3.94 12.59 -5.25
CA THR A 91 3.46 12.60 -3.87
C THR A 91 3.26 11.17 -3.35
N GLY A 92 2.63 10.29 -4.14
CA GLY A 92 2.47 8.88 -3.78
C GLY A 92 3.81 8.18 -3.57
N PHE A 93 4.76 8.41 -4.47
CA PHE A 93 6.11 7.87 -4.38
C PHE A 93 6.85 8.34 -3.12
N ASP A 94 6.73 9.62 -2.76
CA ASP A 94 7.34 10.19 -1.55
C ASP A 94 6.78 9.56 -0.26
N TYR A 95 5.48 9.30 -0.21
CA TYR A 95 4.87 8.57 0.92
C TYR A 95 5.42 7.15 1.04
N LEU A 96 5.57 6.43 -0.06
CA LEU A 96 6.17 5.09 -0.07
C LEU A 96 7.65 5.13 0.38
N LYS A 97 8.42 6.13 -0.05
CA LYS A 97 9.81 6.32 0.42
C LYS A 97 9.90 6.59 1.92
N GLN A 98 8.97 7.36 2.49
CA GLN A 98 8.93 7.59 3.95
C GLN A 98 8.67 6.29 4.72
N MET A 99 7.95 5.32 4.14
CA MET A 99 7.74 3.97 4.68
C MET A 99 8.86 2.98 4.31
N ARG A 100 9.98 3.51 3.76
CA ARG A 100 11.23 2.79 3.51
C ARG A 100 11.13 1.57 2.60
N PHE A 101 10.26 1.62 1.60
CA PHE A 101 10.31 0.63 0.52
C PHE A 101 11.63 0.75 -0.23
N SER A 102 12.47 -0.28 -0.18
CA SER A 102 13.86 -0.26 -0.67
C SER A 102 13.99 -0.52 -2.17
N THR A 103 12.96 -1.10 -2.78
CA THR A 103 12.96 -1.53 -4.18
C THR A 103 12.33 -0.52 -5.13
N LEU A 104 11.89 0.64 -4.61
CA LEU A 104 11.33 1.70 -5.44
C LEU A 104 12.36 2.26 -6.41
N VAL A 105 11.96 2.40 -7.66
CA VAL A 105 12.79 2.91 -8.75
C VAL A 105 12.43 4.36 -9.04
N ASP A 106 13.33 5.26 -8.70
CA ASP A 106 13.25 6.70 -9.01
C ASP A 106 13.41 6.94 -10.52
N ALA A 107 14.57 6.51 -11.03
CA ALA A 107 14.87 6.46 -12.46
C ALA A 107 16.00 5.45 -12.70
N ARG A 108 15.75 4.43 -13.52
CA ARG A 108 16.74 3.43 -13.90
C ARG A 108 16.75 3.26 -15.42
N LYS A 109 17.92 3.45 -16.04
CA LYS A 109 18.12 3.11 -17.46
C LYS A 109 18.54 1.66 -17.58
N ASP A 110 17.88 0.94 -18.47
CA ASP A 110 18.31 -0.38 -18.90
C ASP A 110 19.40 -0.30 -20.00
N ASP A 111 19.88 -1.45 -20.43
CA ASP A 111 20.94 -1.56 -21.45
C ASP A 111 20.48 -1.04 -22.83
N ASP A 112 19.18 -1.03 -23.10
CA ASP A 112 18.58 -0.52 -24.34
C ASP A 112 18.28 0.99 -24.25
N GLY A 113 18.59 1.63 -23.11
CA GLY A 113 18.43 3.07 -22.88
C GLY A 113 17.01 3.49 -22.50
N VAL A 114 16.11 2.54 -22.24
CA VAL A 114 14.76 2.81 -21.74
C VAL A 114 14.83 3.18 -20.25
N THR A 115 14.15 4.25 -19.87
CA THR A 115 14.09 4.67 -18.47
C THR A 115 12.87 4.08 -17.81
N SER A 116 13.08 3.27 -16.78
CA SER A 116 12.04 2.75 -15.89
C SER A 116 11.94 3.63 -14.63
N THR A 117 10.71 3.87 -14.18
CA THR A 117 10.43 4.63 -12.94
C THR A 117 9.14 4.14 -12.30
N ASP A 118 9.03 4.31 -10.98
CA ASP A 118 7.79 4.10 -10.23
C ASP A 118 7.02 5.42 -10.01
N ILE A 119 7.58 6.55 -10.46
CA ILE A 119 6.87 7.83 -10.53
C ILE A 119 6.01 7.82 -11.81
N LYS A 120 4.90 7.10 -11.75
CA LYS A 120 3.95 6.90 -12.85
C LYS A 120 2.54 6.66 -12.32
N LEU A 121 1.50 6.99 -13.08
CA LEU A 121 0.11 6.88 -12.62
C LEU A 121 -0.33 5.43 -12.33
N SER A 122 0.23 4.45 -13.02
CA SER A 122 -0.08 3.04 -12.75
C SER A 122 0.43 2.54 -11.41
N ALA A 123 1.40 3.22 -10.78
CA ALA A 123 1.86 2.88 -9.43
C ALA A 123 0.76 3.05 -8.37
N GLY A 124 -0.24 3.92 -8.60
CA GLY A 124 -1.42 4.05 -7.76
C GLY A 124 -2.28 2.78 -7.66
N LEU A 125 -2.18 1.89 -8.64
CA LEU A 125 -2.80 0.56 -8.64
C LEU A 125 -1.79 -0.57 -8.32
N GLY A 126 -0.58 -0.22 -7.87
CA GLY A 126 0.44 -1.16 -7.45
C GLY A 126 1.25 -1.78 -8.61
N GLU A 127 1.26 -1.16 -9.78
CA GLU A 127 2.13 -1.57 -10.88
C GLU A 127 3.51 -0.89 -10.72
N LEU A 128 4.42 -1.53 -10.03
CA LEU A 128 5.78 -1.06 -9.82
C LEU A 128 6.76 -1.70 -10.81
N THR A 129 7.94 -1.12 -10.94
CA THR A 129 9.00 -1.64 -11.80
C THR A 129 9.50 -2.99 -11.30
N ASP A 130 9.90 -3.07 -10.03
CA ASP A 130 10.43 -4.29 -9.42
C ASP A 130 9.41 -4.94 -8.45
N GLY A 131 8.48 -4.18 -7.90
CA GLY A 131 7.58 -4.59 -6.83
C GLY A 131 8.18 -4.34 -5.44
N VAL A 132 7.64 -5.01 -4.40
CA VAL A 132 8.02 -4.82 -3.00
C VAL A 132 8.17 -6.15 -2.26
N THR A 133 8.85 -6.14 -1.10
CA THR A 133 8.90 -7.31 -0.23
C THR A 133 7.66 -7.37 0.67
N ASN A 134 7.30 -8.58 1.09
CA ASN A 134 6.21 -8.79 2.05
C ASN A 134 6.47 -8.09 3.39
N LEU A 135 7.73 -8.09 3.85
CA LEU A 135 8.12 -7.44 5.10
C LEU A 135 7.86 -5.92 5.06
N GLU A 136 8.29 -5.25 3.98
CA GLU A 136 8.10 -3.80 3.82
C GLU A 136 6.61 -3.43 3.74
N LEU A 137 5.84 -4.19 2.97
CA LEU A 137 4.41 -3.98 2.85
C LEU A 137 3.70 -4.17 4.20
N THR A 138 4.07 -5.20 4.96
CA THR A 138 3.53 -5.47 6.30
C THR A 138 3.87 -4.33 7.27
N ALA A 139 5.12 -3.84 7.26
CA ALA A 139 5.56 -2.73 8.11
C ALA A 139 4.83 -1.42 7.77
N ALA A 140 4.59 -1.17 6.48
CA ALA A 140 3.83 -0.01 6.03
C ALA A 140 2.37 -0.06 6.51
N TYR A 141 1.70 -1.21 6.41
CA TYR A 141 0.36 -1.40 6.95
C TYR A 141 0.32 -1.32 8.48
N ALA A 142 1.35 -1.82 9.18
CA ALA A 142 1.47 -1.67 10.62
C ALA A 142 1.48 -0.20 11.07
N SER A 143 1.99 0.72 10.23
CA SER A 143 1.94 2.15 10.55
C SER A 143 0.51 2.72 10.58
N ILE A 144 -0.42 2.15 9.80
CA ILE A 144 -1.84 2.50 9.88
C ILE A 144 -2.39 2.08 11.25
N ALA A 145 -2.08 0.87 11.71
CA ALA A 145 -2.54 0.36 13.03
C ALA A 145 -1.89 1.10 14.20
N ASP A 146 -0.69 1.68 14.02
CA ASP A 146 0.06 2.41 15.06
C ASP A 146 -0.17 3.94 15.02
N GLY A 147 -1.38 4.35 14.65
CA GLY A 147 -1.74 5.77 14.68
C GLY A 147 -0.92 6.66 13.75
N GLY A 148 -0.38 6.11 12.67
CA GLY A 148 0.40 6.82 11.67
C GLY A 148 1.92 6.83 11.93
N VAL A 149 2.41 5.99 12.81
CA VAL A 149 3.85 5.86 13.11
C VAL A 149 4.41 4.62 12.43
N TYR A 150 5.30 4.81 11.48
CA TYR A 150 6.08 3.74 10.89
C TYR A 150 7.21 3.33 11.83
N ARG A 151 7.34 2.04 12.08
CA ARG A 151 8.44 1.42 12.82
C ARG A 151 9.24 0.52 11.90
N GLU A 152 10.54 0.71 11.88
CA GLU A 152 11.42 -0.18 11.12
C GLU A 152 11.34 -1.60 11.69
N PRO A 153 11.08 -2.62 10.83
CA PRO A 153 11.02 -4.00 11.29
C PRO A 153 12.33 -4.45 11.93
N THR A 154 12.24 -5.10 13.07
CA THR A 154 13.37 -5.71 13.75
C THR A 154 13.06 -7.14 14.16
N PHE A 155 14.07 -8.02 14.17
CA PHE A 155 13.95 -9.42 14.56
C PHE A 155 14.47 -9.68 15.98
N TYR A 156 15.04 -8.66 16.64
CA TYR A 156 15.48 -8.73 18.02
C TYR A 156 15.41 -7.34 18.66
N THR A 157 15.24 -7.28 19.97
CA THR A 157 15.32 -6.03 20.73
C THR A 157 16.72 -5.83 21.30
N LYS A 158 17.34 -6.90 21.78
CA LYS A 158 18.74 -6.92 22.21
C LYS A 158 19.33 -8.32 22.14
N VAL A 159 20.64 -8.38 21.98
CA VAL A 159 21.45 -9.59 22.13
C VAL A 159 22.37 -9.38 23.32
N VAL A 160 22.42 -10.33 24.25
CA VAL A 160 23.28 -10.31 25.44
C VAL A 160 24.18 -11.51 25.45
N ASP A 161 25.35 -11.39 26.08
CA ASP A 161 26.24 -12.51 26.36
C ASP A 161 25.80 -13.31 27.60
N GLU A 162 26.58 -14.32 27.99
CA GLU A 162 26.29 -15.16 29.16
C GLU A 162 26.41 -14.41 30.50
N ASP A 163 27.13 -13.30 30.54
CA ASP A 163 27.26 -12.43 31.69
C ASP A 163 26.20 -11.33 31.78
N GLY A 164 25.31 -11.27 30.80
CA GLY A 164 24.21 -10.29 30.70
C GLY A 164 24.62 -8.95 30.07
N ASN A 165 25.85 -8.81 29.55
CA ASN A 165 26.26 -7.60 28.85
C ASN A 165 25.56 -7.50 27.50
N VAL A 166 25.10 -6.30 27.14
CA VAL A 166 24.44 -6.06 25.87
C VAL A 166 25.47 -6.01 24.75
N LEU A 167 25.43 -6.99 23.84
CA LEU A 167 26.27 -7.05 22.65
C LEU A 167 25.68 -6.24 21.49
N LEU A 168 24.37 -6.32 21.30
CA LEU A 168 23.63 -5.58 20.29
C LEU A 168 22.31 -5.08 20.89
N SER A 169 21.93 -3.87 20.54
CA SER A 169 20.60 -3.30 20.82
C SER A 169 20.00 -2.82 19.51
N SER A 170 18.73 -3.16 19.29
CA SER A 170 17.96 -2.66 18.16
C SER A 170 17.00 -1.58 18.65
N ASP A 171 17.39 -0.34 18.43
CA ASP A 171 16.47 0.79 18.55
C ASP A 171 15.73 0.92 17.21
N SER A 172 14.51 0.36 17.13
CA SER A 172 13.71 0.52 15.92
C SER A 172 13.44 2.01 15.70
N SER A 173 13.90 2.56 14.59
CA SER A 173 13.61 3.94 14.25
C SER A 173 12.11 4.11 14.03
N GLN A 174 11.57 5.23 14.54
CA GLN A 174 10.16 5.56 14.44
C GLN A 174 10.01 6.85 13.63
N THR A 175 9.11 6.84 12.66
CA THR A 175 8.84 8.01 11.83
C THR A 175 7.32 8.17 11.69
N ARG A 176 6.80 9.35 11.99
CA ARG A 176 5.41 9.66 11.69
C ARG A 176 5.26 9.86 10.19
N VAL A 177 4.49 8.99 9.55
CA VAL A 177 4.26 8.98 8.10
C VAL A 177 2.86 9.46 7.70
N MET A 178 1.95 9.58 8.66
CA MET A 178 0.62 10.16 8.46
C MET A 178 0.06 10.72 9.77
N LYS A 179 -0.98 11.55 9.68
CA LYS A 179 -1.72 12.03 10.85
C LYS A 179 -2.49 10.90 11.51
N ALA A 180 -2.70 11.00 12.83
CA ALA A 180 -3.51 10.03 13.56
C ALA A 180 -4.96 9.97 13.05
N SER A 181 -5.52 11.11 12.60
CA SER A 181 -6.85 11.15 11.97
C SER A 181 -6.91 10.40 10.65
N THR A 182 -5.85 10.46 9.83
CA THR A 182 -5.75 9.72 8.58
C THR A 182 -5.64 8.22 8.83
N SER A 183 -4.80 7.82 9.80
CA SER A 183 -4.70 6.44 10.27
C SER A 183 -6.07 5.90 10.71
N TRP A 184 -6.80 6.66 11.52
CA TRP A 184 -8.14 6.27 11.96
C TRP A 184 -9.12 6.09 10.78
N MET A 185 -9.17 7.04 9.85
CA MET A 185 -10.02 6.95 8.66
C MET A 185 -9.69 5.73 7.79
N LEU A 186 -8.41 5.45 7.59
CA LEU A 186 -7.98 4.27 6.83
C LEU A 186 -8.35 2.97 7.55
N THR A 187 -8.14 2.88 8.87
CA THR A 187 -8.52 1.72 9.67
C THR A 187 -10.01 1.44 9.57
N ASP A 188 -10.84 2.48 9.69
CA ASP A 188 -12.30 2.39 9.61
C ASP A 188 -12.78 1.80 8.26
N VAL A 189 -12.24 2.30 7.13
CA VAL A 189 -12.58 1.74 5.81
C VAL A 189 -12.00 0.33 5.61
N LEU A 190 -10.81 0.06 6.13
CA LEU A 190 -10.21 -1.26 6.03
C LEU A 190 -10.97 -2.32 6.85
N GLN A 191 -11.68 -1.94 7.92
CA GLN A 191 -12.64 -2.81 8.58
C GLN A 191 -13.83 -3.09 7.66
N GLU A 192 -14.42 -2.05 7.07
CA GLU A 192 -15.53 -2.19 6.13
C GLU A 192 -15.17 -3.09 4.93
N THR A 193 -13.93 -3.03 4.44
CA THR A 193 -13.44 -3.92 3.37
C THR A 193 -13.67 -5.40 3.70
N LEU A 194 -13.48 -5.79 4.96
CA LEU A 194 -13.69 -7.17 5.42
C LEU A 194 -15.14 -7.46 5.83
N GLU A 195 -15.91 -6.46 6.26
CA GLU A 195 -17.29 -6.66 6.70
C GLU A 195 -18.26 -6.76 5.52
N SER A 196 -18.15 -5.86 4.55
CA SER A 196 -19.10 -5.72 3.44
C SER A 196 -18.44 -5.51 2.08
N GLY A 197 -17.15 -5.17 2.05
CA GLY A 197 -16.42 -4.84 0.82
C GLY A 197 -15.84 -6.06 0.09
N ASP A 198 -14.89 -5.79 -0.78
CA ASP A 198 -14.26 -6.78 -1.68
C ASP A 198 -13.43 -7.83 -0.93
N GLY A 199 -12.98 -7.52 0.29
CA GLY A 199 -12.19 -8.41 1.15
C GLY A 199 -13.00 -9.37 2.04
N ARG A 200 -14.34 -9.34 2.00
CA ARG A 200 -15.20 -10.09 2.94
C ARG A 200 -14.97 -11.60 2.98
N GLN A 201 -14.40 -12.18 1.92
CA GLN A 201 -14.07 -13.61 1.90
C GLN A 201 -12.91 -13.98 2.85
N ALA A 202 -12.12 -12.99 3.27
CA ALA A 202 -11.04 -13.14 4.24
C ALA A 202 -11.48 -12.78 5.67
N ALA A 203 -12.74 -12.48 5.90
CA ALA A 203 -13.26 -12.18 7.22
C ALA A 203 -13.15 -13.40 8.16
N PHE A 204 -12.85 -13.15 9.43
CA PHE A 204 -12.80 -14.19 10.45
C PHE A 204 -14.20 -14.46 11.01
N ASP A 205 -14.53 -15.73 11.25
CA ASP A 205 -15.80 -16.12 11.87
C ASP A 205 -15.91 -15.68 13.34
N ASP A 206 -14.80 -15.42 14.02
CA ASP A 206 -14.78 -14.96 15.41
C ASP A 206 -14.88 -13.42 15.47
N GLN A 207 -16.11 -12.94 15.63
CA GLN A 207 -16.45 -11.51 15.74
C GLN A 207 -15.98 -10.82 17.03
N LYS A 208 -15.20 -11.46 17.89
CA LYS A 208 -14.72 -10.85 19.13
C LYS A 208 -13.57 -9.87 18.93
N MET A 209 -12.94 -9.88 17.79
CA MET A 209 -11.81 -9.01 17.47
C MET A 209 -12.12 -8.18 16.22
N ALA A 210 -11.97 -6.86 16.31
CA ALA A 210 -12.04 -5.99 15.15
C ALA A 210 -10.83 -6.25 14.24
N VAL A 211 -11.08 -6.54 12.97
CA VAL A 211 -10.05 -6.83 11.97
C VAL A 211 -10.19 -5.84 10.81
N ALA A 212 -9.08 -5.28 10.40
CA ALA A 212 -9.00 -4.40 9.23
C ALA A 212 -8.03 -5.02 8.22
N GLY A 213 -8.33 -4.94 6.94
CA GLY A 213 -7.49 -5.53 5.92
C GLY A 213 -7.82 -5.05 4.52
N LYS A 214 -6.93 -5.35 3.58
CA LYS A 214 -7.10 -5.06 2.16
C LYS A 214 -6.61 -6.25 1.34
N ASN A 215 -7.44 -6.70 0.43
CA ASN A 215 -7.04 -7.62 -0.62
C ASN A 215 -6.30 -6.87 -1.73
N GLY A 216 -5.44 -7.56 -2.46
CA GLY A 216 -4.78 -7.06 -3.66
C GLY A 216 -4.87 -8.09 -4.77
N ALA A 217 -4.80 -7.63 -6.00
CA ALA A 217 -4.64 -8.45 -7.18
C ALA A 217 -3.69 -7.74 -8.15
N SER A 218 -2.73 -8.49 -8.67
CA SER A 218 -1.87 -8.05 -9.76
C SER A 218 -2.37 -8.59 -11.09
N LYS A 219 -1.91 -8.02 -12.21
CA LYS A 219 -2.30 -8.49 -13.56
C LYS A 219 -1.94 -9.95 -13.82
N GLU A 220 -0.92 -10.45 -13.16
CA GLU A 220 -0.36 -11.78 -13.39
C GLU A 220 -0.80 -12.81 -12.34
N ASN A 221 -1.58 -12.41 -11.33
CA ASN A 221 -2.07 -13.27 -10.23
C ASN A 221 -0.94 -14.07 -9.53
N TYR A 222 0.22 -13.47 -9.37
CA TYR A 222 1.37 -14.03 -8.66
C TYR A 222 1.44 -13.56 -7.20
N ASP A 223 0.31 -13.37 -6.57
CA ASP A 223 0.17 -12.87 -5.20
C ASP A 223 0.51 -13.94 -4.16
#